data_216869a8160e8763c7a93ec70722edf9
#
_entry.id   216869a8160e8763c7a93ec70722edf9
#
_cell.length_a   1.000
_cell.length_b   1.000
_cell.length_c   1.000
_cell.angle_alpha   90.00
_cell.angle_beta   90.00
_cell.angle_gamma   90.00
#
_symmetry.space_group_name_H-M   'P 1'
#
loop_
_entity.id
_entity.type
_entity.pdbx_description
1 polymer ?
#
loop_
_entity_poly.entity_id
_entity_poly.type
_entity_poly.pdbx_seq_one_letter_code
_entity_poly.pdbx_strand_id
1 'polypeptide(L)'
;MELFGTAGIRGDVTTAVTPERALAVGRALGADGGTFVLGRDGRTTGEGLAAAVESGLLSAGADVVRLGQVPTPTVGFASRGRRGVMLTASHNPPSDNGIKAFVDGQEYGDDAERRVEERVAEGANPRPWDEWGQTERTDPLPDYRGAVAAYARETTGPLEGLAVTVDAGNGTGGLATPQVLRALGADVTAVHANVSGHFPGRESKPTPESLADLRTDVADSDAALGVAHDGDADRIAVVDADGETVHEDTVLAVLAEHYVGESEASDPVVVTTPNASERIDERVAAAGGRTERVRLGALHEGVANVRAASTDGTTVVFAAEPWKHIHPGFGGWIDGVASAAVLAGLVADAGLDALREPVTERPYRKENVPCPDERKATAMEALRSRLPEAFPAATVDTEYGVRLSFPDGGWTLVRPSGTEPYLRVYAESDDVDALVGEVTDVVGSAVEN
;
A
#
# COMPACT_ATOMS: atom_id res chain seq x y z
N MET A 1 -3.20 -5.29 -25.00
CA MET A 1 -3.31 -3.91 -24.44
C MET A 1 -3.11 -4.07 -22.96
N GLU A 2 -2.10 -3.47 -22.42
CA GLU A 2 -1.86 -3.51 -20.97
C GLU A 2 -2.94 -2.63 -20.30
N LEU A 3 -3.78 -3.25 -19.48
CA LEU A 3 -4.86 -2.57 -18.75
C LEU A 3 -4.46 -2.34 -17.30
N PHE A 4 -3.82 -3.35 -16.70
CA PHE A 4 -3.38 -3.30 -15.32
C PHE A 4 -2.03 -2.58 -15.21
N GLY A 5 -1.93 -1.68 -14.25
CA GLY A 5 -0.67 -1.08 -13.79
C GLY A 5 -0.26 -1.69 -12.46
N THR A 6 0.73 -1.10 -11.79
CA THR A 6 1.30 -1.60 -10.51
C THR A 6 0.26 -1.82 -9.38
N ALA A 7 -0.94 -1.26 -9.50
CA ALA A 7 -1.97 -1.37 -8.45
C ALA A 7 -3.39 -1.32 -9.06
N GLY A 8 -3.68 -2.24 -9.95
CA GLY A 8 -4.95 -2.33 -10.64
C GLY A 8 -5.06 -1.42 -11.88
N ILE A 9 -6.24 -1.38 -12.47
CA ILE A 9 -6.56 -0.49 -13.61
C ILE A 9 -6.86 0.89 -13.05
N ARG A 10 -6.18 1.96 -13.51
CA ARG A 10 -6.40 3.33 -13.04
C ARG A 10 -6.29 4.36 -14.15
N GLY A 11 -6.96 5.48 -13.97
CA GLY A 11 -6.83 6.66 -14.81
C GLY A 11 -8.10 7.46 -14.96
N ASP A 12 -8.04 8.45 -15.84
CA ASP A 12 -9.15 9.36 -16.14
C ASP A 12 -10.39 8.58 -16.63
N VAL A 13 -11.55 8.93 -16.09
CA VAL A 13 -12.81 8.20 -16.35
C VAL A 13 -13.38 8.43 -17.74
N THR A 14 -12.86 9.40 -18.49
CA THR A 14 -13.29 9.68 -19.86
C THR A 14 -12.46 8.94 -20.92
N THR A 15 -11.28 8.46 -20.55
CA THR A 15 -10.33 7.86 -21.50
C THR A 15 -9.82 6.49 -21.07
N ALA A 16 -9.54 6.30 -19.80
CA ALA A 16 -8.90 5.09 -19.26
C ALA A 16 -9.89 4.16 -18.56
N VAL A 17 -10.70 4.64 -17.61
CA VAL A 17 -11.63 3.84 -16.82
C VAL A 17 -13.08 4.19 -17.18
N THR A 18 -13.43 3.99 -18.45
CA THR A 18 -14.79 4.31 -18.94
C THR A 18 -15.82 3.27 -18.51
N PRO A 19 -17.13 3.58 -18.50
CA PRO A 19 -18.18 2.61 -18.20
C PRO A 19 -18.15 1.36 -19.10
N GLU A 20 -17.82 1.53 -20.40
CA GLU A 20 -17.70 0.43 -21.35
C GLU A 20 -16.54 -0.52 -20.95
N ARG A 21 -15.40 0.06 -20.55
CA ARG A 21 -14.25 -0.72 -20.08
C ARG A 21 -14.57 -1.42 -18.77
N ALA A 22 -15.23 -0.74 -17.83
CA ALA A 22 -15.68 -1.29 -16.57
C ALA A 22 -16.63 -2.49 -16.76
N LEU A 23 -17.56 -2.40 -17.72
CA LEU A 23 -18.44 -3.51 -18.12
C LEU A 23 -17.65 -4.69 -18.69
N ALA A 24 -16.67 -4.42 -19.56
CA ALA A 24 -15.85 -5.46 -20.18
C ALA A 24 -14.97 -6.17 -19.13
N VAL A 25 -14.35 -5.42 -18.23
CA VAL A 25 -13.58 -5.97 -17.10
C VAL A 25 -14.48 -6.81 -16.19
N GLY A 26 -15.67 -6.31 -15.86
CA GLY A 26 -16.65 -7.06 -15.08
C GLY A 26 -17.01 -8.41 -15.71
N ARG A 27 -17.21 -8.47 -17.04
CA ARG A 27 -17.45 -9.74 -17.75
C ARG A 27 -16.25 -10.68 -17.71
N ALA A 28 -15.06 -10.13 -17.92
CA ALA A 28 -13.82 -10.90 -17.88
C ALA A 28 -13.56 -11.52 -16.50
N LEU A 29 -13.79 -10.77 -15.44
CA LEU A 29 -13.73 -11.26 -14.05
C LEU A 29 -14.81 -12.29 -13.77
N GLY A 30 -16.05 -12.01 -14.16
CA GLY A 30 -17.22 -12.88 -13.94
C GLY A 30 -17.11 -14.23 -14.63
N ALA A 31 -16.28 -14.37 -15.66
CA ALA A 31 -16.02 -15.65 -16.33
C ALA A 31 -15.43 -16.72 -15.40
N ASP A 32 -14.80 -16.32 -14.28
CA ASP A 32 -14.34 -17.23 -13.25
C ASP A 32 -15.49 -17.80 -12.38
N GLY A 33 -16.69 -17.25 -12.50
CA GLY A 33 -17.87 -17.65 -11.71
C GLY A 33 -17.77 -17.36 -10.22
N GLY A 34 -18.74 -17.86 -9.47
CA GLY A 34 -18.83 -17.68 -8.02
C GLY A 34 -19.36 -16.31 -7.60
N THR A 35 -19.11 -15.94 -6.34
CA THR A 35 -19.62 -14.69 -5.75
C THR A 35 -18.52 -13.65 -5.66
N PHE A 36 -18.83 -12.44 -6.10
CA PHE A 36 -17.99 -11.25 -5.97
C PHE A 36 -18.58 -10.29 -4.95
N VAL A 37 -17.76 -9.80 -4.01
CA VAL A 37 -18.09 -8.60 -3.25
C VAL A 37 -17.65 -7.38 -4.06
N LEU A 38 -18.47 -6.32 -4.05
CA LEU A 38 -18.24 -5.12 -4.85
C LEU A 38 -18.34 -3.87 -3.95
N GLY A 39 -17.18 -3.24 -3.71
CA GLY A 39 -17.07 -1.99 -2.96
C GLY A 39 -16.59 -0.82 -3.82
N ARG A 40 -16.71 0.39 -3.29
CA ARG A 40 -16.19 1.61 -3.91
C ARG A 40 -15.74 2.62 -2.87
N ASP A 41 -14.81 3.49 -3.24
CA ASP A 41 -14.41 4.65 -2.45
C ASP A 41 -15.42 5.83 -2.56
N GLY A 42 -15.01 7.02 -2.13
CA GLY A 42 -15.83 8.23 -2.11
C GLY A 42 -15.99 8.94 -3.47
N ARG A 43 -15.29 8.52 -4.53
CA ARG A 43 -15.27 9.21 -5.81
C ARG A 43 -16.64 9.31 -6.45
N THR A 44 -16.96 10.46 -7.03
CA THR A 44 -18.30 10.74 -7.59
C THR A 44 -18.70 9.81 -8.72
N THR A 45 -17.72 9.31 -9.49
CA THR A 45 -17.94 8.39 -10.62
C THR A 45 -18.04 6.93 -10.19
N GLY A 46 -17.73 6.63 -8.91
CA GLY A 46 -17.66 5.27 -8.39
C GLY A 46 -18.99 4.50 -8.49
N GLU A 47 -20.13 5.16 -8.28
CA GLU A 47 -21.46 4.50 -8.39
C GLU A 47 -21.76 4.02 -9.80
N GLY A 48 -21.52 4.88 -10.81
CA GLY A 48 -21.74 4.53 -12.21
C GLY A 48 -20.82 3.42 -12.69
N LEU A 49 -19.55 3.48 -12.32
CA LEU A 49 -18.56 2.45 -12.66
C LEU A 49 -18.86 1.12 -11.96
N ALA A 50 -19.28 1.15 -10.68
CA ALA A 50 -19.68 -0.06 -9.95
C ALA A 50 -20.89 -0.73 -10.62
N ALA A 51 -21.88 0.04 -11.07
CA ALA A 51 -23.02 -0.50 -11.81
C ALA A 51 -22.60 -1.16 -13.14
N ALA A 52 -21.61 -0.59 -13.83
CA ALA A 52 -21.06 -1.17 -15.07
C ALA A 52 -20.32 -2.49 -14.81
N VAL A 53 -19.41 -2.51 -13.81
CA VAL A 53 -18.71 -3.74 -13.39
C VAL A 53 -19.71 -4.82 -12.98
N GLU A 54 -20.70 -4.48 -12.16
CA GLU A 54 -21.72 -5.41 -11.71
C GLU A 54 -22.50 -6.00 -12.88
N SER A 55 -22.96 -5.17 -13.84
CA SER A 55 -23.64 -5.64 -15.03
C SER A 55 -22.77 -6.63 -15.82
N GLY A 56 -21.46 -6.39 -15.85
CA GLY A 56 -20.49 -7.28 -16.44
C GLY A 56 -20.44 -8.64 -15.72
N LEU A 57 -20.25 -8.63 -14.39
CA LEU A 57 -20.19 -9.81 -13.54
C LEU A 57 -21.45 -10.66 -13.66
N LEU A 58 -22.63 -10.04 -13.49
CA LEU A 58 -23.93 -10.71 -13.58
C LEU A 58 -24.14 -11.36 -14.95
N SER A 59 -23.83 -10.61 -16.03
CA SER A 59 -23.99 -11.12 -17.39
C SER A 59 -23.04 -12.28 -17.74
N ALA A 60 -21.97 -12.44 -16.98
CA ALA A 60 -21.06 -13.58 -17.06
C ALA A 60 -21.46 -14.75 -16.14
N GLY A 61 -22.55 -14.63 -15.36
CA GLY A 61 -23.10 -15.65 -14.49
C GLY A 61 -22.49 -15.65 -13.08
N ALA A 62 -21.78 -14.63 -12.68
CA ALA A 62 -21.27 -14.46 -11.31
C ALA A 62 -22.29 -13.72 -10.44
N ASP A 63 -22.44 -14.11 -9.18
CA ASP A 63 -23.24 -13.39 -8.20
C ASP A 63 -22.49 -12.20 -7.63
N VAL A 64 -23.21 -11.15 -7.23
CA VAL A 64 -22.62 -9.92 -6.69
C VAL A 64 -23.23 -9.57 -5.33
N VAL A 65 -22.37 -9.32 -4.35
CA VAL A 65 -22.74 -8.74 -3.05
C VAL A 65 -22.22 -7.31 -3.00
N ARG A 66 -23.11 -6.33 -3.11
CA ARG A 66 -22.75 -4.92 -3.00
C ARG A 66 -22.43 -4.54 -1.57
N LEU A 67 -21.23 -3.98 -1.36
CA LEU A 67 -20.78 -3.46 -0.07
C LEU A 67 -21.05 -1.96 0.08
N GLY A 68 -21.32 -1.26 -1.03
CA GLY A 68 -21.49 0.19 -1.04
C GLY A 68 -20.16 0.94 -0.94
N GLN A 69 -20.17 2.03 -0.19
CA GLN A 69 -19.02 2.90 0.02
C GLN A 69 -18.23 2.42 1.24
N VAL A 70 -17.00 1.93 1.02
CA VAL A 70 -16.15 1.29 2.03
C VAL A 70 -14.67 1.56 1.76
N PRO A 71 -13.79 1.46 2.76
CA PRO A 71 -12.34 1.39 2.56
C PRO A 71 -11.93 0.16 1.74
N THR A 72 -10.81 0.25 1.00
CA THR A 72 -10.23 -0.89 0.27
C THR A 72 -9.98 -2.10 1.17
N PRO A 73 -9.39 -1.98 2.38
CA PRO A 73 -9.19 -3.13 3.25
C PRO A 73 -10.50 -3.82 3.67
N THR A 74 -11.63 -3.11 3.72
CA THR A 74 -12.93 -3.73 3.96
C THR A 74 -13.33 -4.68 2.83
N VAL A 75 -12.97 -4.37 1.57
CA VAL A 75 -13.19 -5.28 0.44
C VAL A 75 -12.28 -6.50 0.55
N GLY A 76 -11.00 -6.31 0.91
CA GLY A 76 -10.08 -7.41 1.21
C GLY A 76 -10.67 -8.36 2.27
N PHE A 77 -11.09 -7.80 3.40
CA PHE A 77 -11.73 -8.54 4.49
C PHE A 77 -12.99 -9.30 4.04
N ALA A 78 -13.87 -8.64 3.30
CA ALA A 78 -15.13 -9.24 2.82
C ALA A 78 -14.93 -10.27 1.69
N SER A 79 -13.80 -10.26 0.98
CA SER A 79 -13.50 -11.19 -0.11
C SER A 79 -12.87 -12.52 0.35
N ARG A 80 -12.71 -12.75 1.65
CA ARG A 80 -12.24 -14.04 2.19
C ARG A 80 -13.17 -15.18 1.76
N GLY A 81 -12.59 -16.24 1.20
CA GLY A 81 -13.31 -17.40 0.65
C GLY A 81 -14.10 -17.11 -0.62
N ARG A 82 -13.96 -15.93 -1.24
CA ARG A 82 -14.64 -15.52 -2.49
C ARG A 82 -13.82 -14.47 -3.23
N ARG A 83 -14.40 -13.86 -4.24
CA ARG A 83 -13.74 -12.80 -5.02
C ARG A 83 -14.22 -11.41 -4.59
N GLY A 84 -13.47 -10.40 -4.96
CA GLY A 84 -13.82 -9.01 -4.69
C GLY A 84 -13.43 -8.06 -5.82
N VAL A 85 -14.14 -6.94 -5.90
CA VAL A 85 -13.78 -5.81 -6.75
C VAL A 85 -13.91 -4.53 -5.95
N MET A 86 -12.90 -3.69 -6.01
CA MET A 86 -12.91 -2.35 -5.44
C MET A 86 -12.78 -1.29 -6.53
N LEU A 87 -13.73 -0.34 -6.55
CA LEU A 87 -13.67 0.84 -7.41
C LEU A 87 -12.96 1.96 -6.67
N THR A 88 -11.74 2.25 -7.05
CA THR A 88 -10.89 3.29 -6.43
C THR A 88 -9.70 3.64 -7.30
N ALA A 89 -9.27 4.89 -7.26
CA ALA A 89 -7.95 5.30 -7.74
C ALA A 89 -7.04 5.73 -6.59
N SER A 90 -7.36 5.33 -5.32
CA SER A 90 -6.54 5.58 -4.12
C SER A 90 -6.18 7.07 -4.01
N HIS A 91 -4.93 7.42 -4.22
CA HIS A 91 -4.38 8.77 -4.07
C HIS A 91 -4.36 9.63 -5.35
N ASN A 92 -4.94 9.15 -6.47
CA ASN A 92 -5.03 9.92 -7.71
C ASN A 92 -6.03 11.08 -7.59
N PRO A 93 -5.98 12.08 -8.52
CA PRO A 93 -6.93 13.20 -8.57
C PRO A 93 -8.40 12.75 -8.61
N PRO A 94 -9.35 13.65 -8.27
CA PRO A 94 -10.79 13.35 -8.29
C PRO A 94 -11.35 12.91 -9.65
N SER A 95 -10.72 13.32 -10.76
CA SER A 95 -11.08 12.94 -12.13
C SER A 95 -10.82 11.47 -12.46
N ASP A 96 -9.94 10.83 -11.70
CA ASP A 96 -9.56 9.45 -11.92
C ASP A 96 -10.43 8.48 -11.12
N ASN A 97 -10.51 7.25 -11.62
CA ASN A 97 -11.02 6.12 -10.88
C ASN A 97 -10.21 4.86 -11.24
N GLY A 98 -10.57 3.73 -10.67
CA GLY A 98 -9.84 2.49 -10.94
C GLY A 98 -10.64 1.25 -10.56
N ILE A 99 -10.09 0.10 -10.92
CA ILE A 99 -10.66 -1.22 -10.63
C ILE A 99 -9.53 -2.09 -10.07
N LYS A 100 -9.68 -2.54 -8.82
CA LYS A 100 -8.83 -3.56 -8.20
C LYS A 100 -9.62 -4.85 -8.06
N ALA A 101 -9.02 -5.98 -8.35
CA ALA A 101 -9.64 -7.30 -8.19
C ALA A 101 -8.96 -8.05 -7.03
N PHE A 102 -9.77 -8.86 -6.32
CA PHE A 102 -9.35 -9.64 -5.16
C PHE A 102 -9.81 -11.09 -5.29
N VAL A 103 -9.05 -11.99 -4.70
CA VAL A 103 -9.42 -13.39 -4.46
C VAL A 103 -8.95 -13.79 -3.08
N ASP A 104 -9.85 -14.31 -2.26
CA ASP A 104 -9.55 -14.76 -0.89
C ASP A 104 -8.77 -13.73 -0.06
N GLY A 105 -9.18 -12.46 -0.11
CA GLY A 105 -8.57 -11.35 0.60
C GLY A 105 -7.32 -10.76 -0.05
N GLN A 106 -6.76 -11.35 -1.09
CA GLN A 106 -5.54 -10.88 -1.75
C GLN A 106 -5.85 -10.18 -3.07
N GLU A 107 -5.11 -9.11 -3.41
CA GLU A 107 -5.18 -8.50 -4.73
C GLU A 107 -4.73 -9.53 -5.81
N TYR A 108 -5.25 -9.41 -7.02
CA TYR A 108 -4.81 -10.25 -8.14
C TYR A 108 -3.31 -10.02 -8.42
N GLY A 109 -2.58 -11.09 -8.67
CA GLY A 109 -1.21 -11.02 -9.18
C GLY A 109 -1.18 -11.06 -10.72
N ASP A 110 0.02 -10.88 -11.28
CA ASP A 110 0.29 -10.73 -12.73
C ASP A 110 -0.41 -11.78 -13.60
N ASP A 111 -0.44 -13.05 -13.17
CA ASP A 111 -1.09 -14.12 -13.95
C ASP A 111 -2.61 -14.00 -14.00
N ALA A 112 -3.22 -13.55 -12.92
CA ALA A 112 -4.67 -13.35 -12.86
C ALA A 112 -5.07 -12.10 -13.67
N GLU A 113 -4.30 -11.04 -13.56
CA GLU A 113 -4.47 -9.79 -14.30
C GLU A 113 -4.35 -10.04 -15.82
N ARG A 114 -3.30 -10.75 -16.26
CA ARG A 114 -3.12 -11.13 -17.66
C ARG A 114 -4.31 -11.91 -18.22
N ARG A 115 -4.85 -12.89 -17.47
CA ARG A 115 -6.06 -13.61 -17.92
C ARG A 115 -7.27 -12.69 -18.10
N VAL A 116 -7.41 -11.68 -17.25
CA VAL A 116 -8.48 -10.67 -17.40
C VAL A 116 -8.26 -9.84 -18.67
N GLU A 117 -7.02 -9.39 -18.92
CA GLU A 117 -6.66 -8.64 -20.13
C GLU A 117 -6.92 -9.42 -21.43
N GLU A 118 -6.55 -10.68 -21.46
CA GLU A 118 -6.81 -11.58 -22.60
C GLU A 118 -8.32 -11.68 -22.86
N ARG A 119 -9.13 -11.92 -21.83
CA ARG A 119 -10.60 -12.02 -21.95
C ARG A 119 -11.25 -10.70 -22.38
N VAL A 120 -10.72 -9.55 -21.91
CA VAL A 120 -11.20 -8.24 -22.37
C VAL A 120 -10.86 -8.03 -23.83
N ALA A 121 -9.67 -8.41 -24.27
CA ALA A 121 -9.25 -8.29 -25.67
C ALA A 121 -10.05 -9.22 -26.63
N GLU A 122 -10.40 -10.42 -26.17
CA GLU A 122 -11.23 -11.37 -26.92
C GLU A 122 -12.70 -10.94 -27.01
N GLY A 123 -13.18 -10.09 -26.12
CA GLY A 123 -14.55 -9.62 -26.09
C GLY A 123 -15.55 -10.68 -25.62
N ALA A 124 -15.63 -10.90 -24.32
CA ALA A 124 -16.56 -11.85 -23.72
C ALA A 124 -18.03 -11.49 -23.98
N ASN A 125 -18.81 -12.45 -24.51
CA ASN A 125 -20.25 -12.33 -24.68
C ASN A 125 -21.00 -12.64 -23.35
N PRO A 126 -22.19 -12.04 -23.14
CA PRO A 126 -23.03 -12.41 -22.01
C PRO A 126 -23.53 -13.86 -22.15
N ARG A 127 -23.78 -14.51 -21.02
CA ARG A 127 -24.43 -15.81 -20.96
C ARG A 127 -25.90 -15.74 -21.39
N PRO A 128 -26.53 -16.88 -21.67
CA PRO A 128 -27.98 -16.97 -21.85
C PRO A 128 -28.75 -16.28 -20.73
N TRP A 129 -29.92 -15.73 -21.01
CA TRP A 129 -30.73 -14.91 -20.11
C TRP A 129 -31.05 -15.57 -18.75
N ASP A 130 -31.14 -16.89 -18.70
CA ASP A 130 -31.44 -17.69 -17.52
C ASP A 130 -30.20 -18.17 -16.74
N GLU A 131 -29.02 -17.80 -17.18
CA GLU A 131 -27.74 -18.11 -16.55
C GLU A 131 -27.07 -16.87 -15.90
N TRP A 132 -27.75 -15.74 -15.82
CA TRP A 132 -27.23 -14.54 -15.20
C TRP A 132 -27.18 -14.69 -13.67
N GLY A 133 -26.14 -14.11 -13.06
CA GLY A 133 -26.02 -14.06 -11.60
C GLY A 133 -27.03 -13.13 -10.94
N GLN A 134 -27.04 -13.12 -9.62
CA GLN A 134 -27.94 -12.34 -8.78
C GLN A 134 -27.18 -11.31 -7.96
N THR A 135 -27.92 -10.27 -7.49
CA THR A 135 -27.35 -9.22 -6.66
C THR A 135 -27.96 -9.24 -5.27
N GLU A 136 -27.09 -9.15 -4.27
CA GLU A 136 -27.43 -8.89 -2.87
C GLU A 136 -26.73 -7.63 -2.36
N ARG A 137 -27.10 -7.15 -1.16
CA ARG A 137 -26.45 -6.02 -0.47
C ARG A 137 -26.16 -6.40 0.97
N THR A 138 -25.01 -5.95 1.48
CA THR A 138 -24.64 -6.08 2.88
C THR A 138 -23.88 -4.85 3.33
N ASP A 139 -23.85 -4.60 4.64
CA ASP A 139 -22.96 -3.63 5.28
C ASP A 139 -21.84 -4.39 6.01
N PRO A 140 -20.61 -4.45 5.47
CA PRO A 140 -19.50 -5.15 6.09
C PRO A 140 -18.75 -4.31 7.15
N LEU A 141 -19.03 -3.00 7.25
CA LEU A 141 -18.26 -2.09 8.10
C LEU A 141 -18.30 -2.45 9.58
N PRO A 142 -19.43 -2.83 10.19
CA PRO A 142 -19.47 -3.22 11.60
C PRO A 142 -18.56 -4.44 11.89
N ASP A 143 -18.63 -5.47 11.05
CA ASP A 143 -17.83 -6.69 11.21
C ASP A 143 -16.35 -6.42 10.99
N TYR A 144 -16.00 -5.66 9.95
CA TYR A 144 -14.62 -5.26 9.67
C TYR A 144 -14.02 -4.44 10.81
N ARG A 145 -14.71 -3.38 11.27
CA ARG A 145 -14.26 -2.56 12.41
C ARG A 145 -14.09 -3.38 13.67
N GLY A 146 -15.03 -4.28 13.95
CA GLY A 146 -14.96 -5.20 15.09
C GLY A 146 -13.76 -6.14 15.02
N ALA A 147 -13.47 -6.67 13.83
CA ALA A 147 -12.34 -7.55 13.60
C ALA A 147 -10.99 -6.81 13.73
N VAL A 148 -10.85 -5.60 13.18
CA VAL A 148 -9.64 -4.76 13.34
C VAL A 148 -9.42 -4.41 14.81
N ALA A 149 -10.48 -3.98 15.52
CA ALA A 149 -10.37 -3.64 16.95
C ALA A 149 -9.99 -4.86 17.81
N ALA A 150 -10.52 -6.04 17.49
CA ALA A 150 -10.16 -7.27 18.20
C ALA A 150 -8.69 -7.63 17.93
N TYR A 151 -8.26 -7.60 16.68
CA TYR A 151 -6.88 -7.87 16.28
C TYR A 151 -5.89 -6.91 16.96
N ALA A 152 -6.13 -5.60 16.88
CA ALA A 152 -5.24 -4.62 17.49
C ALA A 152 -5.16 -4.78 19.02
N ARG A 153 -6.31 -5.04 19.69
CA ARG A 153 -6.33 -5.30 21.14
C ARG A 153 -5.54 -6.54 21.53
N GLU A 154 -5.58 -7.59 20.73
CA GLU A 154 -4.81 -8.82 20.95
C GLU A 154 -3.31 -8.58 20.70
N THR A 155 -2.97 -7.76 19.70
CA THR A 155 -1.59 -7.48 19.30
C THR A 155 -0.89 -6.50 20.26
N THR A 156 -1.56 -5.42 20.68
CA THR A 156 -0.91 -4.31 21.40
C THR A 156 -1.67 -3.83 22.63
N GLY A 157 -2.88 -4.34 22.89
CA GLY A 157 -3.70 -3.93 24.03
C GLY A 157 -4.68 -2.80 23.74
N PRO A 158 -5.31 -2.26 24.80
CA PRO A 158 -6.28 -1.17 24.71
C PRO A 158 -5.60 0.20 24.57
N LEU A 159 -6.38 1.23 24.21
CA LEU A 159 -5.92 2.61 23.97
C LEU A 159 -6.44 3.61 25.02
N GLU A 160 -6.77 3.14 26.24
CA GLU A 160 -7.34 4.03 27.24
C GLU A 160 -6.42 5.21 27.56
N GLY A 161 -6.95 6.43 27.39
CA GLY A 161 -6.23 7.68 27.68
C GLY A 161 -5.32 8.17 26.56
N LEU A 162 -5.23 7.47 25.42
CA LEU A 162 -4.51 7.97 24.25
C LEU A 162 -5.40 8.95 23.46
N ALA A 163 -4.92 10.17 23.28
CA ALA A 163 -5.53 11.13 22.36
C ALA A 163 -4.90 10.99 20.96
N VAL A 164 -5.76 10.86 19.93
CA VAL A 164 -5.33 10.67 18.53
C VAL A 164 -6.12 11.58 17.60
N THR A 165 -5.45 12.26 16.69
CA THR A 165 -6.11 12.96 15.58
C THR A 165 -6.03 12.13 14.30
N VAL A 166 -7.19 11.88 13.68
CA VAL A 166 -7.30 11.12 12.42
C VAL A 166 -7.73 12.05 11.29
N ASP A 167 -6.89 12.21 10.28
CA ASP A 167 -7.23 12.90 9.03
C ASP A 167 -7.59 11.88 7.95
N ALA A 168 -8.89 11.80 7.64
CA ALA A 168 -9.39 10.90 6.61
C ALA A 168 -9.27 11.46 5.18
N GLY A 169 -8.81 12.71 4.99
CA GLY A 169 -8.68 13.36 3.68
C GLY A 169 -9.94 13.34 2.83
N ASN A 170 -11.11 13.40 3.45
CA ASN A 170 -12.43 13.17 2.82
C ASN A 170 -12.57 11.78 2.14
N GLY A 171 -11.68 10.86 2.44
CA GLY A 171 -11.70 9.47 1.97
C GLY A 171 -12.53 8.54 2.87
N THR A 172 -12.55 7.26 2.48
CA THR A 172 -13.32 6.23 3.20
C THR A 172 -12.69 5.79 4.52
N GLY A 173 -11.45 6.20 4.84
CA GLY A 173 -10.83 6.03 6.15
C GLY A 173 -11.69 6.60 7.30
N GLY A 174 -12.43 7.70 7.04
CA GLY A 174 -13.39 8.29 7.99
C GLY A 174 -14.53 7.35 8.39
N LEU A 175 -14.79 6.33 7.59
CA LEU A 175 -15.81 5.30 7.90
C LEU A 175 -15.28 4.18 8.80
N ALA A 176 -14.00 4.10 9.08
CA ALA A 176 -13.42 2.97 9.83
C ALA A 176 -12.48 3.40 10.95
N THR A 177 -11.39 4.10 10.68
CA THR A 177 -10.31 4.36 11.64
C THR A 177 -10.79 5.07 12.91
N PRO A 178 -11.56 6.18 12.85
CA PRO A 178 -12.01 6.84 14.08
C PRO A 178 -12.87 5.92 14.96
N GLN A 179 -13.69 5.07 14.34
CA GLN A 179 -14.58 4.16 15.06
C GLN A 179 -13.79 3.00 15.71
N VAL A 180 -12.78 2.47 15.01
CA VAL A 180 -11.89 1.42 15.53
C VAL A 180 -11.11 1.92 16.74
N LEU A 181 -10.46 3.09 16.63
CA LEU A 181 -9.67 3.66 17.72
C LEU A 181 -10.53 3.98 18.95
N ARG A 182 -11.75 4.54 18.75
CA ARG A 182 -12.70 4.74 19.85
C ARG A 182 -13.16 3.43 20.49
N ALA A 183 -13.37 2.37 19.70
CA ALA A 183 -13.73 1.05 20.23
C ALA A 183 -12.59 0.41 21.04
N LEU A 184 -11.34 0.83 20.83
CA LEU A 184 -10.16 0.45 21.60
C LEU A 184 -9.97 1.32 22.87
N GLY A 185 -10.69 2.45 23.01
CA GLY A 185 -10.65 3.33 24.19
C GLY A 185 -9.93 4.65 23.97
N ALA A 186 -9.49 4.97 22.76
CA ALA A 186 -8.83 6.24 22.47
C ALA A 186 -9.83 7.43 22.47
N ASP A 187 -9.33 8.61 22.86
CA ASP A 187 -9.99 9.90 22.59
C ASP A 187 -9.60 10.35 21.17
N VAL A 188 -10.59 10.44 20.28
CA VAL A 188 -10.32 10.62 18.85
C VAL A 188 -10.93 11.91 18.33
N THR A 189 -10.08 12.84 17.89
CA THR A 189 -10.43 13.92 16.98
C THR A 189 -10.38 13.41 15.54
N ALA A 190 -11.38 13.75 14.72
CA ALA A 190 -11.42 13.33 13.32
C ALA A 190 -11.61 14.56 12.42
N VAL A 191 -10.61 14.85 11.59
CA VAL A 191 -10.62 15.94 10.62
C VAL A 191 -10.82 15.39 9.20
N HIS A 192 -11.41 16.18 8.31
CA HIS A 192 -11.78 15.77 6.94
C HIS A 192 -12.51 14.42 6.88
N ALA A 193 -13.31 14.07 7.90
CA ALA A 193 -13.88 12.73 8.06
C ALA A 193 -15.17 12.50 7.25
N ASN A 194 -15.76 13.55 6.69
CA ASN A 194 -16.90 13.42 5.78
C ASN A 194 -16.43 12.95 4.41
N VAL A 195 -16.91 11.81 3.93
CA VAL A 195 -16.52 11.27 2.63
C VAL A 195 -17.01 12.18 1.51
N SER A 196 -16.09 12.62 0.66
CA SER A 196 -16.36 13.44 -0.52
C SER A 196 -15.39 13.16 -1.65
N GLY A 197 -15.89 12.75 -2.80
CA GLY A 197 -15.06 12.46 -3.97
C GLY A 197 -14.41 13.67 -4.64
N HIS A 198 -14.67 14.89 -4.12
CA HIS A 198 -13.96 16.10 -4.53
C HIS A 198 -12.72 16.39 -3.70
N PHE A 199 -12.51 15.68 -2.58
CA PHE A 199 -11.39 15.86 -1.64
C PHE A 199 -11.15 17.34 -1.25
N PRO A 200 -12.18 18.05 -0.71
CA PRO A 200 -12.09 19.50 -0.50
C PRO A 200 -11.14 19.91 0.64
N GLY A 201 -10.85 19.02 1.59
CA GLY A 201 -9.99 19.31 2.73
C GLY A 201 -8.51 19.32 2.35
N ARG A 202 -8.08 18.35 1.54
CA ARG A 202 -6.73 18.23 1.00
C ARG A 202 -6.69 17.26 -0.18
N GLU A 203 -5.59 17.24 -0.90
CA GLU A 203 -5.33 16.17 -1.89
C GLU A 203 -5.41 14.79 -1.23
N SER A 204 -5.90 13.79 -1.98
CA SER A 204 -6.07 12.44 -1.45
C SER A 204 -4.74 11.73 -1.10
N LYS A 205 -3.60 12.22 -1.60
CA LYS A 205 -2.28 11.73 -1.23
C LYS A 205 -1.80 12.40 0.06
N PRO A 206 -1.51 11.65 1.14
CA PRO A 206 -1.03 12.21 2.40
C PRO A 206 0.48 12.49 2.32
N THR A 207 0.86 13.67 1.80
CA THR A 207 2.25 14.15 1.80
C THR A 207 2.46 15.17 2.92
N PRO A 208 3.70 15.43 3.38
CA PRO A 208 3.95 16.43 4.41
C PRO A 208 3.30 17.79 4.12
N GLU A 209 3.25 18.21 2.84
CA GLU A 209 2.64 19.46 2.42
C GLU A 209 1.10 19.42 2.52
N SER A 210 0.49 18.29 2.17
CA SER A 210 -0.97 18.13 2.21
C SER A 210 -1.51 17.93 3.64
N LEU A 211 -0.65 17.59 4.60
CA LEU A 211 -1.01 17.32 5.99
C LEU A 211 -0.93 18.54 6.92
N ALA A 212 -0.87 19.77 6.37
CA ALA A 212 -0.71 20.99 7.17
C ALA A 212 -1.77 21.14 8.28
N ASP A 213 -3.03 20.85 7.99
CA ASP A 213 -4.13 20.93 8.97
C ASP A 213 -3.95 19.89 10.08
N LEU A 214 -3.63 18.63 9.73
CA LEU A 214 -3.37 17.58 10.72
C LEU A 214 -2.17 17.92 11.61
N ARG A 215 -1.08 18.39 11.02
CA ARG A 215 0.14 18.79 11.74
C ARG A 215 -0.14 19.90 12.75
N THR A 216 -0.93 20.91 12.33
CA THR A 216 -1.35 22.01 13.20
C THR A 216 -2.24 21.53 14.33
N ASP A 217 -3.25 20.70 14.02
CA ASP A 217 -4.21 20.18 15.02
C ASP A 217 -3.51 19.33 16.08
N VAL A 218 -2.56 18.47 15.66
CA VAL A 218 -1.77 17.65 16.60
C VAL A 218 -0.90 18.54 17.49
N ALA A 219 -0.11 19.48 16.91
CA ALA A 219 0.78 20.35 17.67
C ALA A 219 0.05 21.30 18.64
N ASP A 220 -1.18 21.69 18.32
CA ASP A 220 -1.99 22.62 19.13
C ASP A 220 -2.92 21.91 20.14
N SER A 221 -2.84 20.57 20.25
CA SER A 221 -3.70 19.73 21.09
C SER A 221 -2.90 18.79 22.02
N ASP A 222 -3.61 17.97 22.82
CA ASP A 222 -2.98 16.93 23.64
C ASP A 222 -2.83 15.60 22.87
N ALA A 223 -2.96 15.61 21.54
CA ALA A 223 -2.83 14.40 20.72
C ALA A 223 -1.39 13.86 20.75
N ALA A 224 -1.24 12.61 21.17
CA ALA A 224 0.06 11.92 21.16
C ALA A 224 0.45 11.42 19.76
N LEU A 225 -0.52 11.37 18.83
CA LEU A 225 -0.35 10.81 17.50
C LEU A 225 -1.37 11.41 16.52
N GLY A 226 -0.89 11.81 15.34
CA GLY A 226 -1.70 12.07 14.17
C GLY A 226 -1.61 10.93 13.17
N VAL A 227 -2.74 10.49 12.61
CA VAL A 227 -2.80 9.47 11.55
C VAL A 227 -3.56 10.02 10.35
N ALA A 228 -2.99 9.92 9.16
CA ALA A 228 -3.65 10.28 7.92
C ALA A 228 -3.81 9.09 6.97
N HIS A 229 -4.91 9.08 6.21
CA HIS A 229 -5.16 8.11 5.15
C HIS A 229 -5.22 8.77 3.77
N ASP A 230 -5.05 7.96 2.73
CA ASP A 230 -5.42 8.33 1.37
C ASP A 230 -6.91 8.06 1.10
N GLY A 231 -7.35 8.22 -0.16
CA GLY A 231 -8.76 8.21 -0.50
C GLY A 231 -9.52 6.92 -0.17
N ASP A 232 -8.84 5.77 -0.14
CA ASP A 232 -9.41 4.45 0.11
C ASP A 232 -8.83 3.73 1.33
N ALA A 233 -7.99 4.42 2.11
CA ALA A 233 -7.42 3.97 3.38
C ALA A 233 -6.61 2.66 3.31
N ASP A 234 -5.99 2.39 2.16
CA ASP A 234 -4.98 1.34 2.06
C ASP A 234 -3.60 1.82 2.59
N ARG A 235 -3.43 3.16 2.81
CA ARG A 235 -2.20 3.78 3.31
C ARG A 235 -2.38 4.47 4.65
N ILE A 236 -1.23 4.64 5.35
CA ILE A 236 -1.11 5.56 6.48
C ILE A 236 0.06 6.51 6.31
N ALA A 237 -0.09 7.71 6.85
CA ALA A 237 1.00 8.61 7.20
C ALA A 237 0.85 9.01 8.67
N VAL A 238 1.94 9.31 9.33
CA VAL A 238 1.99 9.55 10.78
C VAL A 238 2.57 10.92 11.06
N VAL A 239 1.99 11.59 12.07
CA VAL A 239 2.46 12.87 12.61
C VAL A 239 2.69 12.68 14.11
N ASP A 240 3.84 13.13 14.61
CA ASP A 240 4.18 13.08 16.03
C ASP A 240 3.53 14.23 16.83
N ALA A 241 3.68 14.21 18.15
CA ALA A 241 3.07 15.20 19.04
C ALA A 241 3.54 16.65 18.80
N ASP A 242 4.70 16.84 18.18
CA ASP A 242 5.23 18.15 17.81
C ASP A 242 4.67 18.64 16.44
N GLY A 243 3.81 17.87 15.79
CA GLY A 243 3.25 18.18 14.47
C GLY A 243 4.22 17.90 13.32
N GLU A 244 5.27 17.10 13.55
CA GLU A 244 6.21 16.73 12.49
C GLU A 244 5.83 15.38 11.89
N THR A 245 5.99 15.25 10.56
CA THR A 245 5.69 13.98 9.87
C THR A 245 6.79 12.95 10.17
N VAL A 246 6.36 11.77 10.61
CA VAL A 246 7.27 10.64 10.78
C VAL A 246 7.52 9.96 9.43
N HIS A 247 8.79 9.71 9.12
CA HIS A 247 9.14 9.07 7.85
C HIS A 247 8.48 7.69 7.74
N GLU A 248 7.95 7.36 6.56
CA GLU A 248 7.22 6.11 6.33
C GLU A 248 8.04 4.85 6.65
N ASP A 249 9.35 4.87 6.36
CA ASP A 249 10.25 3.75 6.67
C ASP A 249 10.53 3.62 8.17
N THR A 250 10.43 4.70 8.96
CA THR A 250 10.49 4.65 10.42
C THR A 250 9.25 3.97 10.99
N VAL A 251 8.06 4.32 10.50
CA VAL A 251 6.81 3.65 10.87
C VAL A 251 6.89 2.16 10.53
N LEU A 252 7.41 1.83 9.34
CA LEU A 252 7.57 0.46 8.89
C LEU A 252 8.58 -0.30 9.79
N ALA A 253 9.71 0.31 10.15
CA ALA A 253 10.72 -0.29 11.02
C ALA A 253 10.17 -0.59 12.41
N VAL A 254 9.39 0.33 13.01
CA VAL A 254 8.73 0.16 14.31
C VAL A 254 7.74 -1.01 14.27
N LEU A 255 6.86 -1.06 13.26
CA LEU A 255 5.89 -2.15 13.12
C LEU A 255 6.58 -3.49 12.85
N ALA A 256 7.58 -3.51 11.98
CA ALA A 256 8.33 -4.73 11.64
C ALA A 256 9.06 -5.31 12.86
N GLU A 257 9.75 -4.46 13.62
CA GLU A 257 10.41 -4.85 14.87
C GLU A 257 9.44 -5.47 15.87
N HIS A 258 8.29 -4.82 16.07
CA HIS A 258 7.26 -5.33 16.97
C HIS A 258 6.80 -6.73 16.54
N TYR A 259 6.41 -6.93 15.27
CA TYR A 259 5.93 -8.23 14.80
C TYR A 259 7.00 -9.33 14.85
N VAL A 260 8.26 -8.98 14.63
CA VAL A 260 9.37 -9.93 14.77
C VAL A 260 9.58 -10.29 16.24
N GLY A 261 9.56 -9.30 17.14
CA GLY A 261 9.78 -9.49 18.58
C GLY A 261 8.68 -10.30 19.26
N GLU A 262 7.42 -10.17 18.80
CA GLU A 262 6.29 -10.94 19.33
C GLU A 262 6.13 -12.33 18.67
N SER A 263 6.96 -12.65 17.67
CA SER A 263 6.85 -13.91 16.95
C SER A 263 7.52 -15.07 17.69
N GLU A 264 6.80 -16.19 17.83
CA GLU A 264 7.37 -17.46 18.31
C GLU A 264 8.08 -18.26 17.20
N ALA A 265 8.08 -17.77 15.96
CA ALA A 265 8.73 -18.43 14.83
C ALA A 265 10.25 -18.42 15.01
N SER A 266 10.92 -19.51 14.64
CA SER A 266 12.39 -19.56 14.66
C SER A 266 13.05 -18.81 13.50
N ASP A 267 12.30 -18.47 12.45
CA ASP A 267 12.70 -17.67 11.30
C ASP A 267 11.57 -16.71 10.93
N PRO A 268 11.37 -15.61 11.71
CA PRO A 268 10.38 -14.59 11.38
C PRO A 268 10.88 -13.73 10.23
N VAL A 269 10.04 -13.57 9.19
CA VAL A 269 10.37 -12.87 7.95
C VAL A 269 9.49 -11.64 7.77
N VAL A 270 10.12 -10.53 7.45
CA VAL A 270 9.45 -9.30 6.97
C VAL A 270 9.67 -9.17 5.46
N VAL A 271 8.58 -9.11 4.70
CA VAL A 271 8.65 -8.88 3.25
C VAL A 271 8.56 -7.39 2.98
N THR A 272 9.51 -6.83 2.21
CA THR A 272 9.53 -5.41 1.86
C THR A 272 9.96 -5.19 0.41
N THR A 273 10.17 -3.94 0.01
CA THR A 273 10.51 -3.57 -1.36
C THR A 273 11.91 -2.93 -1.46
N PRO A 274 12.54 -2.93 -2.64
CA PRO A 274 13.92 -2.46 -2.79
C PRO A 274 14.13 -0.96 -2.49
N ASN A 275 13.08 -0.17 -2.53
CA ASN A 275 13.12 1.26 -2.19
C ASN A 275 12.85 1.56 -0.71
N ALA A 276 12.66 0.55 0.11
CA ALA A 276 12.55 0.67 1.55
C ALA A 276 13.95 0.78 2.20
N SER A 277 14.03 1.54 3.29
CA SER A 277 15.28 1.88 3.98
C SER A 277 15.95 0.69 4.65
N GLU A 278 17.28 0.75 4.78
CA GLU A 278 18.08 -0.20 5.57
C GLU A 278 17.75 -0.14 7.07
N ARG A 279 17.17 0.96 7.59
CA ARG A 279 16.72 1.05 8.99
C ARG A 279 15.73 -0.07 9.36
N ILE A 280 14.99 -0.57 8.36
CA ILE A 280 14.06 -1.70 8.54
C ILE A 280 14.85 -2.98 8.78
N ASP A 281 15.88 -3.25 7.97
CA ASP A 281 16.75 -4.42 8.12
C ASP A 281 17.49 -4.39 9.45
N GLU A 282 17.99 -3.22 9.86
CA GLU A 282 18.66 -3.01 11.15
C GLU A 282 17.73 -3.40 12.32
N ARG A 283 16.46 -2.93 12.31
CA ARG A 283 15.51 -3.21 13.40
C ARG A 283 15.01 -4.66 13.37
N VAL A 284 14.70 -5.19 12.19
CA VAL A 284 14.28 -6.58 12.00
C VAL A 284 15.39 -7.55 12.48
N ALA A 285 16.65 -7.29 12.10
CA ALA A 285 17.77 -8.12 12.54
C ALA A 285 18.01 -8.01 14.05
N ALA A 286 17.89 -6.82 14.64
CA ALA A 286 18.02 -6.61 16.08
C ALA A 286 16.95 -7.37 16.88
N ALA A 287 15.75 -7.53 16.34
CA ALA A 287 14.67 -8.34 16.92
C ALA A 287 14.79 -9.84 16.63
N GLY A 288 15.77 -10.28 15.81
CA GLY A 288 16.03 -11.70 15.52
C GLY A 288 15.33 -12.24 14.26
N GLY A 289 14.80 -11.36 13.41
CA GLY A 289 14.21 -11.69 12.13
C GLY A 289 15.12 -11.40 10.94
N ARG A 290 14.56 -11.55 9.73
CA ARG A 290 15.21 -11.16 8.47
C ARG A 290 14.23 -10.53 7.51
N THR A 291 14.75 -9.74 6.57
CA THR A 291 13.97 -9.15 5.49
C THR A 291 14.12 -9.92 4.19
N GLU A 292 13.03 -9.97 3.42
CA GLU A 292 13.01 -10.41 2.02
C GLU A 292 12.47 -9.29 1.16
N ARG A 293 13.18 -8.95 0.07
CA ARG A 293 12.75 -7.90 -0.85
C ARG A 293 12.07 -8.47 -2.08
N VAL A 294 11.00 -7.80 -2.50
CA VAL A 294 10.22 -8.17 -3.68
C VAL A 294 9.97 -6.94 -4.56
N ARG A 295 9.65 -7.15 -5.82
CA ARG A 295 9.30 -6.07 -6.74
C ARG A 295 8.22 -5.15 -6.15
N LEU A 296 8.33 -3.84 -6.40
CA LEU A 296 7.31 -2.87 -5.99
C LEU A 296 5.92 -3.28 -6.50
N GLY A 297 4.94 -3.18 -5.61
CA GLY A 297 3.56 -3.59 -5.87
C GLY A 297 3.31 -5.10 -5.79
N ALA A 298 4.34 -5.91 -5.53
CA ALA A 298 4.26 -7.37 -5.50
C ALA A 298 4.34 -7.96 -4.07
N LEU A 299 3.91 -7.22 -3.04
CA LEU A 299 3.97 -7.71 -1.65
C LEU A 299 3.26 -9.05 -1.46
N HIS A 300 2.09 -9.23 -2.09
CA HIS A 300 1.33 -10.48 -2.01
C HIS A 300 2.10 -11.66 -2.62
N GLU A 301 2.76 -11.44 -3.77
CA GLU A 301 3.62 -12.45 -4.41
C GLU A 301 4.81 -12.78 -3.52
N GLY A 302 5.44 -11.77 -2.91
CA GLY A 302 6.52 -11.96 -1.96
C GLY A 302 6.12 -12.81 -0.76
N VAL A 303 4.99 -12.51 -0.15
CA VAL A 303 4.43 -13.31 0.94
C VAL A 303 4.17 -14.76 0.48
N ALA A 304 3.61 -14.94 -0.72
CA ALA A 304 3.35 -16.26 -1.28
C ALA A 304 4.66 -17.03 -1.58
N ASN A 305 5.67 -16.37 -2.13
CA ASN A 305 6.97 -16.95 -2.46
C ASN A 305 7.70 -17.40 -1.19
N VAL A 306 7.76 -16.56 -0.15
CA VAL A 306 8.35 -16.94 1.14
C VAL A 306 7.62 -18.14 1.73
N ARG A 307 6.28 -18.15 1.72
CA ARG A 307 5.49 -19.28 2.20
C ARG A 307 5.73 -20.57 1.41
N ALA A 308 5.86 -20.47 0.09
CA ALA A 308 6.14 -21.62 -0.79
C ALA A 308 7.56 -22.20 -0.60
N ALA A 309 8.53 -21.33 -0.30
CA ALA A 309 9.92 -21.71 -0.03
C ALA A 309 10.19 -22.03 1.45
N SER A 310 9.19 -21.85 2.34
CA SER A 310 9.35 -21.96 3.78
C SER A 310 9.73 -23.38 4.22
N THR A 311 10.58 -23.44 5.25
CA THR A 311 10.88 -24.63 6.03
C THR A 311 10.14 -24.59 7.36
N ASP A 312 10.16 -25.68 8.15
CA ASP A 312 9.61 -25.68 9.49
C ASP A 312 10.20 -24.52 10.32
N GLY A 313 9.34 -23.62 10.77
CA GLY A 313 9.70 -22.47 11.58
C GLY A 313 9.81 -21.12 10.85
N THR A 314 9.75 -21.09 9.51
CA THR A 314 9.69 -19.84 8.74
C THR A 314 8.26 -19.28 8.73
N THR A 315 8.08 -18.04 9.14
CA THR A 315 6.77 -17.35 9.14
C THR A 315 6.91 -15.92 8.64
N VAL A 316 6.09 -15.51 7.67
CA VAL A 316 5.96 -14.10 7.31
C VAL A 316 5.11 -13.42 8.36
N VAL A 317 5.72 -12.56 9.16
CA VAL A 317 5.08 -11.87 10.30
C VAL A 317 4.54 -10.50 9.92
N PHE A 318 5.15 -9.85 8.92
CA PHE A 318 4.75 -8.55 8.40
C PHE A 318 5.17 -8.41 6.94
N ALA A 319 4.41 -7.65 6.14
CA ALA A 319 4.83 -7.32 4.79
C ALA A 319 4.45 -5.86 4.48
N ALA A 320 5.39 -5.08 3.96
CA ALA A 320 5.16 -3.66 3.77
C ALA A 320 6.00 -3.05 2.65
N GLU A 321 5.43 -2.07 1.98
CA GLU A 321 6.13 -1.02 1.23
C GLU A 321 5.82 0.33 1.90
N PRO A 322 6.60 1.38 1.67
CA PRO A 322 6.33 2.70 2.26
C PRO A 322 4.85 3.07 2.17
N TRP A 323 4.23 3.37 3.31
CA TRP A 323 2.80 3.68 3.54
C TRP A 323 1.80 2.52 3.47
N LYS A 324 2.15 1.34 2.94
CA LYS A 324 1.22 0.23 2.70
C LYS A 324 1.66 -1.03 3.43
N HIS A 325 0.83 -1.55 4.28
CA HIS A 325 1.18 -2.65 5.17
C HIS A 325 0.17 -3.79 5.07
N ILE A 326 0.68 -5.01 5.08
CA ILE A 326 -0.08 -6.26 5.23
C ILE A 326 0.24 -6.83 6.59
N HIS A 327 -0.78 -7.18 7.33
CA HIS A 327 -0.71 -7.82 8.63
C HIS A 327 -1.09 -9.30 8.50
N PRO A 328 -0.14 -10.24 8.25
CA PRO A 328 -0.47 -11.63 7.90
C PRO A 328 -1.27 -12.38 8.97
N GLY A 329 -1.16 -11.97 10.25
CA GLY A 329 -1.96 -12.49 11.35
C GLY A 329 -3.43 -12.04 11.31
N PHE A 330 -3.73 -10.94 10.59
CA PHE A 330 -5.09 -10.43 10.39
C PHE A 330 -5.65 -10.83 9.02
N GLY A 331 -4.86 -10.66 7.98
CA GLY A 331 -5.28 -10.98 6.62
C GLY A 331 -4.22 -10.75 5.56
N GLY A 332 -4.54 -11.14 4.32
CA GLY A 332 -3.62 -11.05 3.18
C GLY A 332 -3.74 -9.76 2.37
N TRP A 333 -4.42 -8.74 2.83
CA TRP A 333 -4.63 -7.46 2.12
C TRP A 333 -3.85 -6.31 2.76
N ILE A 334 -3.64 -5.26 2.00
CA ILE A 334 -3.04 -4.02 2.49
C ILE A 334 -4.09 -3.27 3.34
N ASP A 335 -3.73 -2.91 4.57
CA ASP A 335 -4.68 -2.38 5.57
C ASP A 335 -4.11 -1.22 6.38
N GLY A 336 -4.40 0.00 5.94
CA GLY A 336 -4.02 1.22 6.66
C GLY A 336 -4.79 1.41 7.97
N VAL A 337 -6.00 0.87 8.09
CA VAL A 337 -6.82 0.96 9.31
C VAL A 337 -6.25 0.06 10.41
N ALA A 338 -5.86 -1.17 10.07
CA ALA A 338 -5.19 -2.08 11.00
C ALA A 338 -3.83 -1.51 11.42
N SER A 339 -3.07 -0.95 10.47
CA SER A 339 -1.79 -0.28 10.77
C SER A 339 -1.94 0.86 11.76
N ALA A 340 -2.95 1.72 11.57
CA ALA A 340 -3.24 2.83 12.47
C ALA A 340 -3.60 2.33 13.89
N ALA A 341 -4.40 1.26 13.98
CA ALA A 341 -4.82 0.71 15.27
C ALA A 341 -3.67 0.03 16.03
N VAL A 342 -2.84 -0.74 15.33
CA VAL A 342 -1.65 -1.39 15.95
C VAL A 342 -0.62 -0.35 16.37
N LEU A 343 -0.29 0.61 15.49
CA LEU A 343 0.64 1.68 15.84
C LEU A 343 0.16 2.50 17.04
N ALA A 344 -1.12 2.86 17.07
CA ALA A 344 -1.70 3.57 18.22
C ALA A 344 -1.56 2.77 19.52
N GLY A 345 -1.68 1.44 19.47
CA GLY A 345 -1.45 0.57 20.62
C GLY A 345 -0.01 0.60 21.13
N LEU A 346 0.95 0.55 20.22
CA LEU A 346 2.37 0.70 20.56
C LEU A 346 2.67 2.06 21.18
N VAL A 347 2.08 3.12 20.62
CA VAL A 347 2.22 4.48 21.16
C VAL A 347 1.57 4.62 22.56
N ALA A 348 0.44 3.97 22.79
CA ALA A 348 -0.22 3.96 24.11
C ALA A 348 0.64 3.27 25.18
N ASP A 349 1.40 2.24 24.82
CA ASP A 349 2.27 1.49 25.74
C ASP A 349 3.59 2.21 26.01
N ALA A 350 4.31 2.64 24.97
CA ALA A 350 5.68 3.12 25.10
C ALA A 350 5.87 4.62 24.78
N GLY A 351 4.93 5.23 24.05
CA GLY A 351 5.11 6.55 23.44
C GLY A 351 5.88 6.50 22.12
N LEU A 352 5.55 7.42 21.20
CA LEU A 352 6.14 7.42 19.85
C LEU A 352 7.65 7.68 19.85
N ASP A 353 8.13 8.58 20.71
CA ASP A 353 9.56 8.90 20.81
C ASP A 353 10.41 7.70 21.24
N ALA A 354 9.93 6.93 22.22
CA ALA A 354 10.62 5.73 22.67
C ALA A 354 10.64 4.62 21.60
N LEU A 355 9.59 4.52 20.79
CA LEU A 355 9.54 3.61 19.63
C LEU A 355 10.51 4.02 18.53
N ARG A 356 10.73 5.32 18.32
CA ARG A 356 11.65 5.86 17.32
C ARG A 356 13.10 5.87 17.77
N GLU A 357 13.38 6.01 19.06
CA GLU A 357 14.75 6.16 19.61
C GLU A 357 15.75 5.11 19.09
N PRO A 358 15.40 3.82 18.97
CA PRO A 358 16.30 2.82 18.42
C PRO A 358 16.42 2.84 16.89
N VAL A 359 15.61 3.63 16.16
CA VAL A 359 15.63 3.70 14.69
C VAL A 359 16.62 4.77 14.23
N THR A 360 17.65 4.38 13.50
CA THR A 360 18.59 5.34 12.94
C THR A 360 17.99 6.04 11.72
N GLU A 361 17.50 7.27 11.92
CA GLU A 361 16.96 8.09 10.83
C GLU A 361 18.10 8.88 10.15
N ARG A 362 18.38 8.53 8.88
CA ARG A 362 19.34 9.24 8.03
C ARG A 362 18.61 10.12 7.03
N PRO A 363 19.20 11.25 6.58
CA PRO A 363 18.65 12.06 5.50
C PRO A 363 18.39 11.24 4.23
N TYR A 364 17.21 11.46 3.62
CA TYR A 364 16.75 10.76 2.42
C TYR A 364 16.58 11.71 1.25
N ARG A 365 16.92 11.24 0.04
CA ARG A 365 16.68 11.94 -1.22
C ARG A 365 16.13 10.98 -2.29
N LYS A 366 15.32 11.55 -3.15
CA LYS A 366 14.81 10.89 -4.36
C LYS A 366 14.98 11.82 -5.53
N GLU A 367 15.75 11.40 -6.52
CA GLU A 367 16.03 12.16 -7.73
C GLU A 367 15.58 11.40 -8.99
N ASN A 368 15.27 12.15 -10.05
CA ASN A 368 14.89 11.59 -11.34
C ASN A 368 15.91 12.07 -12.39
N VAL A 369 16.64 11.11 -12.97
CA VAL A 369 17.59 11.39 -14.05
C VAL A 369 16.89 11.11 -15.39
N PRO A 370 16.71 12.11 -16.27
CA PRO A 370 16.09 11.92 -17.57
C PRO A 370 16.74 10.80 -18.37
N CYS A 371 15.93 9.84 -18.83
CA CYS A 371 16.39 8.72 -19.64
C CYS A 371 15.24 8.30 -20.57
N PRO A 372 15.40 8.47 -21.91
CA PRO A 372 14.42 7.98 -22.87
C PRO A 372 14.14 6.49 -22.72
N ASP A 373 12.89 6.08 -22.96
CA ASP A 373 12.46 4.69 -22.69
C ASP A 373 13.29 3.66 -23.47
N GLU A 374 13.66 3.97 -24.71
CA GLU A 374 14.52 3.12 -25.54
C GLU A 374 15.95 2.96 -25.01
N ARG A 375 16.40 3.85 -24.13
CA ARG A 375 17.76 3.79 -23.53
C ARG A 375 17.79 3.15 -22.15
N LYS A 376 16.65 3.03 -21.46
CA LYS A 376 16.59 2.52 -20.10
C LYS A 376 17.27 1.16 -19.92
N ALA A 377 17.00 0.21 -20.81
CA ALA A 377 17.56 -1.14 -20.72
C ALA A 377 19.09 -1.11 -20.85
N THR A 378 19.62 -0.38 -21.81
CA THR A 378 21.07 -0.26 -22.06
C THR A 378 21.76 0.47 -20.89
N ALA A 379 21.16 1.56 -20.41
CA ALA A 379 21.68 2.31 -19.27
C ALA A 379 21.72 1.44 -18.01
N MET A 380 20.64 0.71 -17.70
CA MET A 380 20.60 -0.19 -16.55
C MET A 380 21.61 -1.32 -16.64
N GLU A 381 21.85 -1.89 -17.82
CA GLU A 381 22.89 -2.90 -18.01
C GLU A 381 24.30 -2.35 -17.73
N ALA A 382 24.57 -1.13 -18.20
CA ALA A 382 25.85 -0.46 -17.91
C ALA A 382 25.98 -0.12 -16.39
N LEU A 383 24.91 0.25 -15.72
CA LEU A 383 24.91 0.59 -14.30
C LEU A 383 25.17 -0.61 -13.38
N ARG A 384 24.84 -1.83 -13.81
CA ARG A 384 25.15 -3.07 -13.05
C ARG A 384 26.65 -3.27 -12.82
N SER A 385 27.50 -2.74 -13.70
CA SER A 385 28.96 -2.76 -13.52
C SER A 385 29.51 -1.46 -12.97
N ARG A 386 29.05 -0.30 -13.50
CA ARG A 386 29.64 1.00 -13.17
C ARG A 386 29.38 1.45 -11.73
N LEU A 387 28.18 1.18 -11.18
CA LEU A 387 27.86 1.56 -9.80
C LEU A 387 28.70 0.75 -8.79
N PRO A 388 28.83 -0.59 -8.88
CA PRO A 388 29.74 -1.32 -8.01
C PRO A 388 31.22 -0.91 -8.15
N GLU A 389 31.68 -0.55 -9.36
CA GLU A 389 33.03 -0.04 -9.58
C GLU A 389 33.26 1.33 -8.91
N ALA A 390 32.26 2.22 -8.94
CA ALA A 390 32.33 3.52 -8.27
C ALA A 390 32.25 3.40 -6.73
N PHE A 391 31.55 2.40 -6.23
CA PHE A 391 31.31 2.18 -4.80
C PHE A 391 31.75 0.78 -4.34
N PRO A 392 33.05 0.48 -4.34
CA PRO A 392 33.56 -0.90 -4.11
C PRO A 392 33.36 -1.41 -2.67
N ALA A 393 33.00 -0.56 -1.71
CA ALA A 393 32.74 -0.95 -0.34
C ALA A 393 31.28 -1.38 -0.10
N ALA A 394 30.38 -1.15 -1.08
CA ALA A 394 28.96 -1.47 -0.95
C ALA A 394 28.67 -2.96 -1.27
N THR A 395 27.71 -3.52 -0.58
CA THR A 395 27.04 -4.76 -1.00
C THR A 395 26.06 -4.43 -2.13
N VAL A 396 26.02 -5.28 -3.14
CA VAL A 396 25.29 -5.04 -4.40
C VAL A 396 24.15 -6.04 -4.54
N ASP A 397 22.94 -5.53 -4.78
CA ASP A 397 21.78 -6.29 -5.23
C ASP A 397 21.30 -5.75 -6.58
N THR A 398 21.09 -6.64 -7.56
CA THR A 398 20.69 -6.28 -8.94
C THR A 398 19.35 -6.90 -9.37
N GLU A 399 18.60 -7.48 -8.45
CA GLU A 399 17.36 -8.18 -8.78
C GLU A 399 16.26 -7.22 -9.25
N TYR A 400 16.09 -6.09 -8.53
CA TYR A 400 15.01 -5.11 -8.80
C TYR A 400 15.53 -3.72 -9.17
N GLY A 401 16.69 -3.63 -9.76
CA GLY A 401 17.41 -2.40 -10.07
C GLY A 401 18.90 -2.59 -9.79
N VAL A 402 19.60 -1.54 -9.42
CA VAL A 402 20.92 -1.62 -8.81
C VAL A 402 20.84 -0.98 -7.44
N ARG A 403 20.83 -1.81 -6.41
CA ARG A 403 20.85 -1.36 -5.01
C ARG A 403 22.25 -1.56 -4.45
N LEU A 404 22.74 -0.54 -3.77
CA LEU A 404 24.00 -0.56 -3.04
C LEU A 404 23.70 -0.30 -1.57
N SER A 405 24.14 -1.17 -0.68
CA SER A 405 24.05 -1.01 0.78
C SER A 405 25.44 -0.83 1.34
N PHE A 406 25.64 0.24 2.11
CA PHE A 406 26.93 0.63 2.66
C PHE A 406 27.12 0.12 4.09
N PRO A 407 28.39 -0.11 4.56
CA PRO A 407 28.63 -0.62 5.91
C PRO A 407 28.18 0.30 7.05
N ASP A 408 27.95 1.58 6.78
CA ASP A 408 27.44 2.60 7.73
C ASP A 408 25.91 2.64 7.80
N GLY A 409 25.22 1.76 7.05
CA GLY A 409 23.76 1.70 6.93
C GLY A 409 23.16 2.67 5.92
N GLY A 410 23.99 3.45 5.21
CA GLY A 410 23.57 4.19 4.04
C GLY A 410 23.22 3.27 2.88
N TRP A 411 22.39 3.72 1.95
CA TRP A 411 22.05 2.94 0.76
C TRP A 411 21.66 3.83 -0.42
N THR A 412 21.73 3.26 -1.62
CA THR A 412 21.17 3.86 -2.84
C THR A 412 20.53 2.80 -3.73
N LEU A 413 19.49 3.18 -4.46
CA LEU A 413 18.83 2.33 -5.46
C LEU A 413 18.65 3.12 -6.74
N VAL A 414 19.12 2.57 -7.85
CA VAL A 414 18.82 3.08 -9.20
C VAL A 414 17.93 2.09 -9.92
N ARG A 415 16.78 2.56 -10.42
CA ARG A 415 15.85 1.74 -11.19
C ARG A 415 15.10 2.54 -12.26
N PRO A 416 14.63 1.90 -13.34
CA PRO A 416 13.82 2.58 -14.35
C PRO A 416 12.43 2.94 -13.77
N SER A 417 11.91 4.11 -14.19
CA SER A 417 10.49 4.40 -14.05
C SER A 417 9.69 3.57 -15.05
N GLY A 418 8.61 2.92 -14.60
CA GLY A 418 7.71 2.17 -15.47
C GLY A 418 6.79 3.04 -16.33
N THR A 419 6.59 4.32 -15.94
CA THR A 419 5.57 5.19 -16.55
C THR A 419 6.12 6.48 -17.15
N GLU A 420 7.38 6.82 -16.87
CA GLU A 420 7.96 8.13 -17.23
C GLU A 420 9.40 7.97 -17.75
N PRO A 421 9.88 8.83 -18.66
CA PRO A 421 11.17 8.68 -19.34
C PRO A 421 12.35 9.13 -18.46
N TYR A 422 12.55 8.46 -17.32
CA TYR A 422 13.71 8.67 -16.44
C TYR A 422 14.10 7.44 -15.65
N LEU A 423 15.32 7.44 -15.11
CA LEU A 423 15.76 6.55 -14.05
C LEU A 423 15.55 7.24 -12.69
N ARG A 424 15.06 6.49 -11.71
CA ARG A 424 14.93 6.97 -10.33
C ARG A 424 16.15 6.58 -9.53
N VAL A 425 16.67 7.56 -8.81
CA VAL A 425 17.71 7.39 -7.81
C VAL A 425 17.07 7.64 -6.45
N TYR A 426 17.17 6.66 -5.58
CA TYR A 426 16.83 6.77 -4.16
C TYR A 426 18.12 6.70 -3.38
N ALA A 427 18.29 7.51 -2.36
CA ALA A 427 19.45 7.45 -1.50
C ALA A 427 19.11 7.88 -0.06
N GLU A 428 19.79 7.25 0.87
CA GLU A 428 19.75 7.57 2.30
C GLU A 428 21.16 7.44 2.86
N SER A 429 21.67 8.48 3.49
CA SER A 429 23.01 8.52 4.06
C SER A 429 23.14 9.75 4.95
N ASP A 430 24.10 9.77 5.87
CA ASP A 430 24.44 10.96 6.67
C ASP A 430 24.88 12.13 5.78
N ASP A 431 25.55 11.87 4.65
CA ASP A 431 25.85 12.85 3.61
C ASP A 431 25.11 12.49 2.30
N VAL A 432 23.78 12.59 2.35
CA VAL A 432 22.93 12.17 1.25
C VAL A 432 23.13 13.00 -0.02
N ASP A 433 23.45 14.29 0.11
CA ASP A 433 23.63 15.18 -1.04
C ASP A 433 24.91 14.81 -1.82
N ALA A 434 26.01 14.45 -1.13
CA ALA A 434 27.20 13.93 -1.78
C ALA A 434 26.94 12.59 -2.46
N LEU A 435 26.28 11.65 -1.76
CA LEU A 435 25.95 10.34 -2.32
C LEU A 435 25.09 10.45 -3.58
N VAL A 436 24.03 11.27 -3.54
CA VAL A 436 23.15 11.50 -4.70
C VAL A 436 23.93 12.12 -5.86
N GLY A 437 24.80 13.10 -5.58
CA GLY A 437 25.65 13.72 -6.59
C GLY A 437 26.51 12.68 -7.33
N GLU A 438 27.24 11.86 -6.59
CA GLU A 438 28.11 10.83 -7.17
C GLU A 438 27.30 9.79 -7.96
N VAL A 439 26.16 9.33 -7.41
CA VAL A 439 25.29 8.34 -8.10
C VAL A 439 24.69 8.91 -9.38
N THR A 440 24.20 10.15 -9.34
CA THR A 440 23.60 10.81 -10.53
C THR A 440 24.61 11.08 -11.62
N ASP A 441 25.88 11.36 -11.30
CA ASP A 441 26.97 11.49 -12.26
C ASP A 441 27.24 10.17 -12.99
N VAL A 442 27.28 9.05 -12.26
CA VAL A 442 27.44 7.71 -12.84
C VAL A 442 26.24 7.35 -13.74
N VAL A 443 25.02 7.66 -13.26
CA VAL A 443 23.77 7.42 -14.02
C VAL A 443 23.75 8.29 -15.29
N GLY A 444 24.07 9.57 -15.21
CA GLY A 444 24.14 10.47 -16.36
C GLY A 444 25.11 9.94 -17.44
N SER A 445 26.32 9.55 -17.01
CA SER A 445 27.31 8.94 -17.91
C SER A 445 26.86 7.62 -18.56
N ALA A 446 26.00 6.86 -17.89
CA ALA A 446 25.44 5.61 -18.44
C ALA A 446 24.31 5.88 -19.44
N VAL A 447 23.54 6.96 -19.24
CA VAL A 447 22.47 7.39 -20.14
C VAL A 447 23.02 8.02 -21.42
N GLU A 448 24.13 8.75 -21.38
CA GLU A 448 24.74 9.42 -22.54
C GLU A 448 25.46 8.46 -23.51
N ASN A 449 25.97 7.35 -23.02
CA ASN A 449 26.72 6.35 -23.79
C ASN A 449 25.82 5.17 -24.22
#